data_7c5e2a62d9b86e383467a420048b1e8a
#
_entry.id   7c5e2a62d9b86e383467a420048b1e8a
#
_cell.length_a   1.000
_cell.length_b   1.000
_cell.length_c   1.000
_cell.angle_alpha   90.00
_cell.angle_beta   90.00
_cell.angle_gamma   90.00
#
_symmetry.space_group_name_H-M   'P 1'
#
loop_
_entity.id
_entity.type
_entity.pdbx_description
1 polymer ?
#
loop_
_entity_poly.entity_id
_entity_poly.type
_entity_poly.pdbx_seq_one_letter_code
_entity_poly.pdbx_strand_id
1 'polypeptide(L)'
;MTGRYALLLNSDTVLTEGAVPELFAFMEEHPEAVMACGQLLNADGSKQNSIARFPTLPSLLLNMPLLETLFPDRYPSKRQDYRHPIEVDSCIGACLIVRKSAIDGVGGFDERYFFFFEETDWARTMRQAGGKIYHVPTARIYHLQGKSVGTSVRSRMHFYRSRYLYFMKWESPARSLLAAVLVVMRLVVNWVLTGAGVVLTLGLDPGLREKGKLYSQLIVWHLKGCP
;
A
#
# COMPACT_ATOMS: atom_id res chain seq x y z
N MET A 1 -21.79 -15.38 0.83
CA MET A 1 -21.21 -15.41 -0.53
C MET A 1 -21.32 -16.83 -1.08
N THR A 2 -21.90 -17.02 -2.27
CA THR A 2 -22.13 -18.33 -2.89
C THR A 2 -21.10 -18.66 -4.00
N GLY A 3 -20.45 -17.66 -4.60
CA GLY A 3 -19.43 -17.83 -5.62
C GLY A 3 -18.11 -18.41 -5.10
N ARG A 4 -17.31 -19.02 -6.00
CA ARG A 4 -15.96 -19.52 -5.67
C ARG A 4 -14.92 -18.43 -5.43
N TYR A 5 -15.15 -17.25 -5.99
CA TYR A 5 -14.30 -16.07 -5.87
C TYR A 5 -15.10 -14.86 -5.45
N ALA A 6 -14.46 -13.93 -4.76
CA ALA A 6 -14.92 -12.57 -4.55
C ALA A 6 -14.08 -11.63 -5.41
N LEU A 7 -14.73 -10.71 -6.13
CA LEU A 7 -14.07 -9.60 -6.80
C LEU A 7 -14.36 -8.32 -6.01
N LEU A 8 -13.31 -7.73 -5.45
CA LEU A 8 -13.38 -6.47 -4.73
C LEU A 8 -12.98 -5.36 -5.70
N LEU A 9 -13.81 -4.34 -5.81
CA LEU A 9 -13.61 -3.22 -6.71
C LEU A 9 -13.83 -1.90 -5.99
N ASN A 10 -12.91 -0.97 -6.16
CA ASN A 10 -13.17 0.42 -5.77
C ASN A 10 -14.19 1.07 -6.73
N SER A 11 -14.97 1.99 -6.21
CA SER A 11 -16.00 2.70 -6.98
C SER A 11 -15.45 3.61 -8.09
N ASP A 12 -14.14 3.88 -8.09
CA ASP A 12 -13.42 4.68 -9.07
C ASP A 12 -12.55 3.85 -10.01
N THR A 13 -12.88 2.55 -10.18
CA THR A 13 -12.25 1.67 -11.16
C THR A 13 -13.12 1.50 -12.41
N VAL A 14 -12.46 1.36 -13.57
CA VAL A 14 -13.08 0.97 -14.83
C VAL A 14 -12.36 -0.26 -15.37
N LEU A 15 -13.11 -1.35 -15.51
CA LEU A 15 -12.58 -2.61 -16.01
C LEU A 15 -12.40 -2.55 -17.53
N THR A 16 -11.27 -3.05 -18.05
CA THR A 16 -11.17 -3.36 -19.48
C THR A 16 -11.88 -4.68 -19.78
N GLU A 17 -12.27 -4.91 -21.03
CA GLU A 17 -13.05 -6.08 -21.44
C GLU A 17 -12.44 -7.43 -21.02
N GLY A 18 -11.10 -7.57 -21.05
CA GLY A 18 -10.40 -8.80 -20.68
C GLY A 18 -10.02 -8.92 -19.19
N ALA A 19 -10.16 -7.88 -18.37
CA ALA A 19 -9.56 -7.83 -17.05
C ALA A 19 -10.07 -8.93 -16.09
N VAL A 20 -11.38 -9.13 -16.01
CA VAL A 20 -11.98 -10.14 -15.11
C VAL A 20 -11.76 -11.56 -15.63
N PRO A 21 -11.99 -11.86 -16.92
CA PRO A 21 -11.63 -13.16 -17.51
C PRO A 21 -10.18 -13.56 -17.27
N GLU A 22 -9.22 -12.65 -17.46
CA GLU A 22 -7.79 -12.90 -17.23
C GLU A 22 -7.48 -13.23 -15.76
N LEU A 23 -8.02 -12.47 -14.82
CA LEU A 23 -7.87 -12.75 -13.40
C LEU A 23 -8.51 -14.08 -13.01
N PHE A 24 -9.70 -14.38 -13.55
CA PHE A 24 -10.40 -15.62 -13.27
C PHE A 24 -9.63 -16.82 -13.83
N ALA A 25 -9.20 -16.77 -15.09
CA ALA A 25 -8.42 -17.85 -15.72
C ALA A 25 -7.14 -18.12 -14.92
N PHE A 26 -6.42 -17.07 -14.55
CA PHE A 26 -5.22 -17.18 -13.72
C PHE A 26 -5.52 -17.92 -12.39
N MET A 27 -6.59 -17.55 -11.70
CA MET A 27 -6.96 -18.18 -10.43
C MET A 27 -7.37 -19.65 -10.59
N GLU A 28 -7.96 -20.04 -11.72
CA GLU A 28 -8.30 -21.45 -12.01
C GLU A 28 -7.04 -22.28 -12.32
N GLU A 29 -6.07 -21.71 -13.03
CA GLU A 29 -4.80 -22.36 -13.40
C GLU A 29 -3.82 -22.45 -12.22
N HIS A 30 -3.99 -21.61 -11.19
CA HIS A 30 -3.09 -21.51 -10.04
C HIS A 30 -3.83 -21.77 -8.71
N PRO A 31 -4.03 -23.05 -8.32
CA PRO A 31 -4.73 -23.39 -7.07
C PRO A 31 -4.09 -22.82 -5.80
N GLU A 32 -2.78 -22.60 -5.80
CA GLU A 32 -2.03 -21.98 -4.72
C GLU A 32 -2.28 -20.46 -4.59
N ALA A 33 -2.81 -19.82 -5.65
CA ALA A 33 -3.17 -18.42 -5.63
C ALA A 33 -4.46 -18.22 -4.83
N VAL A 34 -4.38 -17.46 -3.75
CA VAL A 34 -5.53 -17.12 -2.91
C VAL A 34 -6.05 -15.72 -3.17
N MET A 35 -5.18 -14.83 -3.68
CA MET A 35 -5.50 -13.46 -4.07
C MET A 35 -4.70 -13.09 -5.31
N ALA A 36 -5.30 -12.36 -6.23
CA ALA A 36 -4.59 -11.75 -7.35
C ALA A 36 -5.12 -10.35 -7.65
N CYS A 37 -4.25 -9.51 -8.23
CA CYS A 37 -4.60 -8.18 -8.75
C CYS A 37 -4.11 -8.03 -10.19
N GLY A 38 -4.75 -7.15 -10.95
CA GLY A 38 -4.28 -6.74 -12.27
C GLY A 38 -3.37 -5.51 -12.23
N GLN A 39 -2.92 -5.09 -13.41
CA GLN A 39 -2.19 -3.84 -13.60
C GLN A 39 -3.14 -2.66 -13.57
N LEU A 40 -2.99 -1.79 -12.57
CA LEU A 40 -3.72 -0.54 -12.50
C LEU A 40 -3.13 0.50 -13.46
N LEU A 41 -4.01 1.24 -14.12
CA LEU A 41 -3.68 2.30 -15.08
C LEU A 41 -4.32 3.62 -14.61
N ASN A 42 -3.62 4.72 -14.90
CA ASN A 42 -4.17 6.07 -14.81
C ASN A 42 -5.18 6.32 -15.96
N ALA A 43 -5.95 7.38 -15.86
CA ALA A 43 -6.90 7.76 -16.91
C ALA A 43 -6.24 7.97 -18.30
N ASP A 44 -4.97 8.35 -18.34
CA ASP A 44 -4.17 8.53 -19.58
C ASP A 44 -3.55 7.23 -20.10
N GLY A 45 -3.84 6.08 -19.45
CA GLY A 45 -3.28 4.77 -19.79
C GLY A 45 -1.88 4.50 -19.23
N SER A 46 -1.26 5.47 -18.59
CA SER A 46 0.03 5.25 -17.91
C SER A 46 -0.12 4.32 -16.71
N LYS A 47 0.95 3.59 -16.37
CA LYS A 47 0.92 2.63 -15.26
C LYS A 47 0.74 3.30 -13.92
N GLN A 48 -0.15 2.74 -13.12
CA GLN A 48 -0.19 2.96 -11.67
C GLN A 48 0.50 1.84 -10.91
N ASN A 49 0.92 2.15 -9.69
CA ASN A 49 1.37 1.13 -8.76
C ASN A 49 0.22 0.17 -8.43
N SER A 50 0.43 -1.12 -8.66
CA SER A 50 -0.58 -2.18 -8.46
C SER A 50 -0.23 -3.10 -7.29
N ILE A 51 1.03 -3.08 -6.85
CA ILE A 51 1.56 -4.00 -5.84
C ILE A 51 1.98 -3.24 -4.58
N ALA A 52 1.80 -3.87 -3.44
CA ALA A 52 2.26 -3.39 -2.16
C ALA A 52 3.22 -4.41 -1.53
N ARG A 53 3.98 -3.96 -0.55
CA ARG A 53 4.88 -4.80 0.22
C ARG A 53 4.54 -4.74 1.67
N PHE A 54 4.87 -5.80 2.37
CA PHE A 54 4.78 -5.76 3.82
C PHE A 54 5.76 -4.72 4.38
N PRO A 55 5.28 -3.84 5.26
CA PRO A 55 6.14 -2.88 5.92
C PRO A 55 7.26 -3.56 6.71
N THR A 56 8.46 -3.03 6.59
CA THR A 56 9.64 -3.48 7.33
C THR A 56 10.34 -2.28 7.97
N LEU A 57 11.09 -2.49 9.04
CA LEU A 57 11.84 -1.41 9.69
C LEU A 57 12.78 -0.65 8.70
N PRO A 58 13.54 -1.33 7.81
CA PRO A 58 14.33 -0.62 6.79
C PRO A 58 13.49 0.28 5.88
N SER A 59 12.27 -0.14 5.51
CA SER A 59 11.38 0.65 4.66
C SER A 59 10.82 1.92 5.33
N LEU A 60 10.95 2.03 6.66
CA LEU A 60 10.58 3.24 7.40
C LEU A 60 11.67 4.32 7.31
N LEU A 61 12.93 3.91 7.22
CA LEU A 61 14.08 4.81 7.20
C LEU A 61 14.51 5.19 5.78
N LEU A 62 14.65 4.17 4.93
CA LEU A 62 15.22 4.33 3.60
C LEU A 62 14.14 4.63 2.56
N ASN A 63 14.52 5.39 1.54
CA ASN A 63 13.67 5.60 0.38
C ASN A 63 13.52 4.29 -0.40
N MET A 64 12.29 3.97 -0.82
CA MET A 64 12.00 2.76 -1.60
C MET A 64 12.88 2.63 -2.86
N PRO A 65 13.10 3.68 -3.68
CA PRO A 65 14.00 3.58 -4.82
C PRO A 65 15.43 3.13 -4.45
N LEU A 66 15.95 3.56 -3.31
CA LEU A 66 17.25 3.12 -2.83
C LEU A 66 17.25 1.62 -2.45
N LEU A 67 16.20 1.18 -1.76
CA LEU A 67 16.03 -0.25 -1.42
C LEU A 67 15.86 -1.13 -2.66
N GLU A 68 15.10 -0.66 -3.64
CA GLU A 68 14.92 -1.32 -4.94
C GLU A 68 16.23 -1.45 -5.72
N THR A 69 17.11 -0.46 -5.63
CA THR A 69 18.42 -0.46 -6.30
C THR A 69 19.43 -1.36 -5.57
N LEU A 70 19.47 -1.29 -4.24
CA LEU A 70 20.46 -2.03 -3.44
C LEU A 70 20.09 -3.51 -3.25
N PHE A 71 18.80 -3.83 -3.23
CA PHE A 71 18.29 -5.17 -2.95
C PHE A 71 17.11 -5.51 -3.90
N PRO A 72 17.35 -5.61 -5.24
CA PRO A 72 16.28 -5.77 -6.24
C PRO A 72 15.48 -7.05 -6.03
N ASP A 73 16.10 -8.16 -5.64
CA ASP A 73 15.40 -9.43 -5.39
C ASP A 73 14.45 -9.35 -4.20
N ARG A 74 14.86 -8.62 -3.16
CA ARG A 74 14.04 -8.42 -1.95
C ARG A 74 13.02 -7.30 -2.10
N TYR A 75 13.33 -6.32 -2.95
CA TYR A 75 12.50 -5.14 -3.21
C TYR A 75 12.33 -4.94 -4.72
N PRO A 76 11.59 -5.86 -5.42
CA PRO A 76 11.32 -5.71 -6.85
C PRO A 76 10.65 -4.38 -7.15
N SER A 77 11.09 -3.70 -8.20
CA SER A 77 10.62 -2.35 -8.47
C SER A 77 9.15 -2.34 -8.87
N LYS A 78 8.37 -1.45 -8.26
CA LYS A 78 6.97 -1.20 -8.63
C LYS A 78 6.83 -0.54 -10.00
N ARG A 79 7.93 -0.04 -10.56
CA ARG A 79 7.99 0.63 -11.87
C ARG A 79 8.37 -0.31 -13.00
N GLN A 80 8.79 -1.54 -12.67
CA GLN A 80 9.18 -2.53 -13.66
C GLN A 80 7.98 -2.97 -14.51
N ASP A 81 8.23 -3.18 -15.80
CA ASP A 81 7.27 -3.76 -16.72
C ASP A 81 7.30 -5.29 -16.61
N TYR A 82 6.42 -5.81 -15.78
CA TYR A 82 6.21 -7.26 -15.70
C TYR A 82 5.43 -7.72 -16.92
N ARG A 83 5.92 -8.77 -17.59
CA ARG A 83 5.25 -9.39 -18.75
C ARG A 83 4.53 -10.68 -18.38
N HIS A 84 4.85 -11.25 -17.23
CA HIS A 84 4.28 -12.49 -16.72
C HIS A 84 3.77 -12.27 -15.29
N PRO A 85 2.83 -13.10 -14.82
CA PRO A 85 2.40 -13.05 -13.43
C PRO A 85 3.59 -13.24 -12.47
N ILE A 86 3.59 -12.47 -11.40
CA ILE A 86 4.62 -12.54 -10.37
C ILE A 86 3.99 -12.68 -8.99
N GLU A 87 4.62 -13.47 -8.13
CA GLU A 87 4.26 -13.52 -6.72
C GLU A 87 4.66 -12.21 -6.03
N VAL A 88 3.75 -11.66 -5.21
CA VAL A 88 3.94 -10.38 -4.51
C VAL A 88 3.54 -10.51 -3.03
N ASP A 89 3.98 -9.59 -2.19
CA ASP A 89 3.57 -9.58 -0.78
C ASP A 89 2.09 -9.24 -0.64
N SER A 90 1.64 -8.20 -1.35
CA SER A 90 0.27 -7.70 -1.33
C SER A 90 -0.02 -6.90 -2.61
N CYS A 91 -1.27 -6.60 -2.82
CA CYS A 91 -1.79 -5.81 -3.93
C CYS A 91 -2.34 -4.48 -3.42
N ILE A 92 -2.55 -3.53 -4.33
CA ILE A 92 -3.35 -2.33 -4.03
C ILE A 92 -4.83 -2.71 -4.12
N GLY A 93 -5.63 -2.32 -3.12
CA GLY A 93 -7.02 -2.71 -2.93
C GLY A 93 -8.03 -2.22 -3.98
N ALA A 94 -7.58 -1.62 -5.09
CA ALA A 94 -8.46 -1.06 -6.11
C ALA A 94 -9.21 -2.13 -6.91
N CYS A 95 -8.57 -3.27 -7.21
CA CYS A 95 -9.19 -4.43 -7.86
C CYS A 95 -8.50 -5.70 -7.40
N LEU A 96 -9.19 -6.54 -6.67
CA LEU A 96 -8.68 -7.81 -6.13
C LEU A 96 -9.66 -8.94 -6.44
N ILE A 97 -9.16 -10.04 -6.99
CA ILE A 97 -9.87 -11.32 -6.98
C ILE A 97 -9.35 -12.18 -5.84
N VAL A 98 -10.25 -12.76 -5.05
CA VAL A 98 -9.89 -13.51 -3.85
C VAL A 98 -10.66 -14.84 -3.84
N ARG A 99 -9.96 -15.93 -3.56
CA ARG A 99 -10.55 -17.27 -3.45
C ARG A 99 -11.41 -17.37 -2.20
N LYS A 100 -12.66 -17.84 -2.37
CA LYS A 100 -13.61 -17.97 -1.25
C LYS A 100 -13.08 -18.88 -0.15
N SER A 101 -12.46 -20.00 -0.48
CA SER A 101 -11.91 -20.91 0.53
C SER A 101 -10.84 -20.27 1.41
N ALA A 102 -10.05 -19.34 0.87
CA ALA A 102 -9.10 -18.56 1.66
C ALA A 102 -9.84 -17.59 2.61
N ILE A 103 -10.90 -16.92 2.12
CA ILE A 103 -11.74 -16.06 2.97
C ILE A 103 -12.39 -16.88 4.08
N ASP A 104 -12.93 -18.06 3.77
CA ASP A 104 -13.57 -18.94 4.76
C ASP A 104 -12.56 -19.41 5.82
N GLY A 105 -11.28 -19.57 5.44
CA GLY A 105 -10.22 -20.01 6.34
C GLY A 105 -9.65 -18.93 7.25
N VAL A 106 -9.52 -17.70 6.77
CA VAL A 106 -8.85 -16.63 7.53
C VAL A 106 -9.76 -15.47 7.93
N GLY A 107 -10.99 -15.44 7.45
CA GLY A 107 -11.93 -14.34 7.64
C GLY A 107 -11.77 -13.20 6.63
N GLY A 108 -12.56 -12.14 6.83
CA GLY A 108 -12.52 -10.91 6.04
C GLY A 108 -11.44 -9.92 6.49
N PHE A 109 -11.61 -8.66 6.09
CA PHE A 109 -10.77 -7.57 6.55
C PHE A 109 -10.85 -7.39 8.07
N ASP A 110 -9.73 -7.01 8.67
CA ASP A 110 -9.67 -6.61 10.06
C ASP A 110 -10.30 -5.20 10.21
N GLU A 111 -11.46 -5.10 10.83
CA GLU A 111 -12.27 -3.88 10.93
C GLU A 111 -11.60 -2.74 11.71
N ARG A 112 -10.48 -3.00 12.38
CA ARG A 112 -9.68 -1.97 13.05
C ARG A 112 -9.01 -1.02 12.05
N TYR A 113 -8.81 -1.46 10.79
CA TYR A 113 -8.30 -0.61 9.71
C TYR A 113 -9.46 0.16 9.10
N PHE A 114 -9.56 1.43 9.42
CA PHE A 114 -10.55 2.30 8.80
C PHE A 114 -10.20 2.64 7.34
N PHE A 115 -8.90 2.81 7.07
CA PHE A 115 -8.39 3.16 5.74
C PHE A 115 -6.88 2.87 5.66
N PHE A 116 -6.40 2.34 4.54
CA PHE A 116 -5.04 1.84 4.31
C PHE A 116 -4.69 0.60 5.14
N PHE A 117 -3.88 -0.26 4.57
CA PHE A 117 -3.35 -1.49 5.14
C PHE A 117 -4.35 -2.63 5.34
N GLU A 118 -5.65 -2.43 5.17
CA GLU A 118 -6.65 -3.49 5.28
C GLU A 118 -6.35 -4.65 4.33
N GLU A 119 -6.06 -4.37 3.06
CA GLU A 119 -5.68 -5.37 2.06
C GLU A 119 -4.28 -5.94 2.31
N THR A 120 -3.37 -5.12 2.81
CA THR A 120 -1.99 -5.53 3.13
C THR A 120 -1.96 -6.49 4.33
N ASP A 121 -2.73 -6.20 5.36
CA ASP A 121 -2.91 -7.06 6.53
C ASP A 121 -3.57 -8.39 6.15
N TRP A 122 -4.61 -8.33 5.35
CA TRP A 122 -5.35 -9.49 4.89
C TRP A 122 -4.48 -10.40 4.01
N ALA A 123 -3.72 -9.83 3.09
CA ALA A 123 -2.73 -10.55 2.29
C ALA A 123 -1.70 -11.26 3.17
N ARG A 124 -1.20 -10.61 4.23
CA ARG A 124 -0.25 -11.23 5.18
C ARG A 124 -0.90 -12.38 5.94
N THR A 125 -2.14 -12.23 6.38
CA THR A 125 -2.92 -13.31 7.04
C THR A 125 -3.08 -14.52 6.11
N MET A 126 -3.46 -14.29 4.85
CA MET A 126 -3.58 -15.35 3.84
C MET A 126 -2.25 -16.04 3.54
N ARG A 127 -1.15 -15.29 3.44
CA ARG A 127 0.20 -15.86 3.24
C ARG A 127 0.65 -16.70 4.43
N GLN A 128 0.34 -16.30 5.67
CA GLN A 128 0.63 -17.13 6.85
C GLN A 128 -0.17 -18.44 6.86
N ALA A 129 -1.36 -18.46 6.25
CA ALA A 129 -2.14 -19.66 6.04
C ALA A 129 -1.65 -20.53 4.85
N GLY A 130 -0.52 -20.16 4.21
CA GLY A 130 0.11 -20.91 3.11
C GLY A 130 -0.33 -20.49 1.71
N GLY A 131 -1.19 -19.48 1.57
CA GLY A 131 -1.64 -18.96 0.28
C GLY A 131 -0.61 -18.05 -0.38
N LYS A 132 -0.67 -17.94 -1.72
CA LYS A 132 0.16 -17.03 -2.50
C LYS A 132 -0.66 -15.88 -3.10
N ILE A 133 -0.04 -14.73 -3.21
CA ILE A 133 -0.63 -13.50 -3.77
C ILE A 133 0.08 -13.20 -5.08
N TYR A 134 -0.67 -12.85 -6.13
CA TYR A 134 -0.10 -12.62 -7.45
C TYR A 134 -0.51 -11.28 -8.05
N HIS A 135 0.40 -10.71 -8.81
CA HIS A 135 0.12 -9.64 -9.76
C HIS A 135 0.07 -10.21 -11.18
N VAL A 136 -1.05 -10.01 -11.87
CA VAL A 136 -1.33 -10.49 -13.22
C VAL A 136 -1.30 -9.28 -14.18
N PRO A 137 -0.18 -9.00 -14.85
CA PRO A 137 0.03 -7.74 -15.59
C PRO A 137 -0.82 -7.64 -16.87
N THR A 138 -1.34 -8.75 -17.38
CA THR A 138 -2.23 -8.80 -18.55
C THR A 138 -3.63 -8.30 -18.24
N ALA A 139 -4.10 -8.49 -17.00
CA ALA A 139 -5.37 -7.96 -16.52
C ALA A 139 -5.24 -6.46 -16.24
N ARG A 140 -5.77 -5.61 -17.12
CA ARG A 140 -5.63 -4.15 -17.04
C ARG A 140 -6.88 -3.49 -16.49
N ILE A 141 -6.73 -2.59 -15.54
CA ILE A 141 -7.84 -1.91 -14.86
C ILE A 141 -7.52 -0.43 -14.74
N TYR A 142 -8.37 0.43 -15.26
CA TYR A 142 -8.25 1.86 -15.00
C TYR A 142 -8.70 2.17 -13.57
N HIS A 143 -7.84 2.84 -12.81
CA HIS A 143 -8.15 3.35 -11.48
C HIS A 143 -8.02 4.86 -11.52
N LEU A 144 -9.17 5.54 -11.59
CA LEU A 144 -9.23 6.96 -11.88
C LEU A 144 -8.73 7.84 -10.73
N GLN A 145 -8.33 7.21 -9.61
CA GLN A 145 -7.90 7.83 -8.36
C GLN A 145 -8.81 9.00 -8.03
N GLY A 146 -10.00 8.66 -7.64
CA GLY A 146 -11.00 9.62 -7.23
C GLY A 146 -10.44 10.55 -6.18
N LYS A 147 -10.97 11.72 -6.11
CA LYS A 147 -10.60 12.82 -5.20
C LYS A 147 -10.74 12.46 -3.71
N SER A 148 -11.09 11.19 -3.41
CA SER A 148 -11.42 10.69 -2.08
C SER A 148 -10.22 10.59 -1.14
N VAL A 149 -9.02 10.36 -1.66
CA VAL A 149 -7.78 10.20 -0.87
C VAL A 149 -6.80 11.30 -1.22
N GLY A 150 -7.15 12.52 -0.89
CA GLY A 150 -6.23 13.64 -1.04
C GLY A 150 -4.97 13.50 -0.19
N THR A 151 -3.91 14.24 -0.52
CA THR A 151 -2.69 14.42 0.30
C THR A 151 -2.96 15.17 1.61
N SER A 152 -4.20 15.16 2.10
CA SER A 152 -4.61 15.88 3.30
C SER A 152 -3.90 15.34 4.55
N VAL A 153 -3.72 16.19 5.53
CA VAL A 153 -3.19 15.82 6.85
C VAL A 153 -3.98 14.66 7.45
N ARG A 154 -5.31 14.68 7.32
CA ARG A 154 -6.21 13.62 7.82
C ARG A 154 -5.92 12.27 7.17
N SER A 155 -5.74 12.24 5.85
CA SER A 155 -5.38 11.01 5.13
C SER A 155 -4.03 10.46 5.62
N ARG A 156 -3.03 11.33 5.86
CA ARG A 156 -1.74 10.93 6.43
C ARG A 156 -1.86 10.40 7.86
N MET A 157 -2.73 10.96 8.68
CA MET A 157 -3.00 10.45 10.02
C MET A 157 -3.60 9.04 9.98
N HIS A 158 -4.58 8.78 9.12
CA HIS A 158 -5.12 7.43 8.91
C HIS A 158 -4.04 6.45 8.47
N PHE A 159 -3.18 6.85 7.52
CA PHE A 159 -2.06 6.03 7.07
C PHE A 159 -1.09 5.65 8.21
N TYR A 160 -0.76 6.59 9.09
CA TYR A 160 0.12 6.31 10.24
C TYR A 160 -0.58 5.44 11.29
N ARG A 161 -1.86 5.67 11.59
CA ARG A 161 -2.65 4.81 12.48
C ARG A 161 -2.67 3.37 12.00
N SER A 162 -3.02 3.15 10.76
CA SER A 162 -3.06 1.82 10.16
C SER A 162 -1.69 1.16 10.12
N ARG A 163 -0.63 1.93 9.85
CA ARG A 163 0.74 1.42 9.95
C ARG A 163 1.10 0.98 11.36
N TYR A 164 0.74 1.72 12.39
CA TYR A 164 1.00 1.34 13.77
C TYR A 164 0.19 0.11 14.18
N LEU A 165 -1.08 0.02 13.79
CA LEU A 165 -1.90 -1.19 13.98
C LEU A 165 -1.24 -2.40 13.34
N TYR A 166 -0.72 -2.25 12.11
CA TYR A 166 -0.02 -3.32 11.41
C TYR A 166 1.23 -3.79 12.18
N PHE A 167 2.09 -2.87 12.62
CA PHE A 167 3.27 -3.25 13.41
C PHE A 167 2.90 -3.88 14.74
N MET A 168 1.89 -3.36 15.46
CA MET A 168 1.41 -3.94 16.72
C MET A 168 0.85 -5.36 16.54
N LYS A 169 0.21 -5.65 15.41
CA LYS A 169 -0.34 -6.98 15.12
C LYS A 169 0.76 -7.99 14.74
N TRP A 170 1.76 -7.55 13.96
CA TRP A 170 2.68 -8.45 13.29
C TRP A 170 4.10 -8.49 13.87
N GLU A 171 4.43 -7.58 14.73
CA GLU A 171 5.77 -7.45 15.28
C GLU A 171 5.75 -7.47 16.80
N SER A 172 6.91 -7.73 17.42
CA SER A 172 7.03 -7.65 18.87
C SER A 172 6.81 -6.22 19.39
N PRO A 173 6.41 -6.03 20.65
CA PRO A 173 6.22 -4.68 21.22
C PRO A 173 7.46 -3.79 21.08
N ALA A 174 8.67 -4.33 21.23
CA ALA A 174 9.91 -3.59 21.08
C ALA A 174 10.11 -3.13 19.62
N ARG A 175 9.82 -3.97 18.63
CA ARG A 175 9.92 -3.60 17.20
C ARG A 175 8.83 -2.62 16.79
N SER A 176 7.63 -2.74 17.37
CA SER A 176 6.53 -1.78 17.14
C SER A 176 6.88 -0.41 17.70
N LEU A 177 7.46 -0.35 18.90
CA LEU A 177 7.96 0.90 19.48
C LEU A 177 9.08 1.49 18.63
N LEU A 178 10.04 0.67 18.20
CA LEU A 178 11.12 1.11 17.30
C LEU A 178 10.55 1.67 16.00
N ALA A 179 9.53 1.02 15.40
CA ALA A 179 8.87 1.52 14.19
C ALA A 179 8.26 2.91 14.41
N ALA A 180 7.60 3.14 15.56
CA ALA A 180 7.04 4.44 15.90
C ALA A 180 8.14 5.52 16.04
N VAL A 181 9.22 5.19 16.75
CA VAL A 181 10.38 6.09 16.89
C VAL A 181 10.98 6.45 15.52
N LEU A 182 11.19 5.47 14.65
CA LEU A 182 11.75 5.68 13.31
C LEU A 182 10.85 6.56 12.43
N VAL A 183 9.53 6.39 12.52
CA VAL A 183 8.57 7.25 11.81
C VAL A 183 8.68 8.69 12.30
N VAL A 184 8.66 8.92 13.61
CA VAL A 184 8.76 10.27 14.17
C VAL A 184 10.10 10.92 13.81
N MET A 185 11.21 10.19 13.95
CA MET A 185 12.54 10.66 13.57
C MET A 185 12.57 11.08 12.08
N ARG A 186 12.03 10.26 11.18
CA ARG A 186 11.94 10.61 9.76
C ARG A 186 11.09 11.86 9.51
N LEU A 187 9.98 12.01 10.23
CA LEU A 187 9.15 13.22 10.13
C LEU A 187 9.90 14.46 10.56
N VAL A 188 10.65 14.40 11.67
CA VAL A 188 11.48 15.50 12.16
C VAL A 188 12.59 15.84 11.17
N VAL A 189 13.31 14.85 10.64
CA VAL A 189 14.34 15.07 9.60
C VAL A 189 13.74 15.75 8.37
N ASN A 190 12.61 15.26 7.87
CA ASN A 190 11.94 15.85 6.71
C ASN A 190 11.47 17.28 7.00
N TRP A 191 11.00 17.54 8.20
CA TRP A 191 10.59 18.88 8.63
C TRP A 191 11.76 19.85 8.66
N VAL A 192 12.92 19.45 9.24
CA VAL A 192 14.14 20.25 9.27
C VAL A 192 14.65 20.56 7.86
N LEU A 193 14.75 19.52 7.00
CA LEU A 193 15.19 19.68 5.60
C LEU A 193 14.26 20.58 4.80
N THR A 194 12.94 20.46 5.02
CA THR A 194 11.95 21.33 4.39
C THR A 194 12.09 22.77 4.89
N GLY A 195 12.30 22.96 6.20
CA GLY A 195 12.55 24.27 6.80
C GLY A 195 13.80 24.95 6.23
N ALA A 196 14.89 24.21 6.09
CA ALA A 196 16.10 24.69 5.43
C ALA A 196 15.82 25.11 3.97
N GLY A 197 15.06 24.31 3.23
CA GLY A 197 14.63 24.65 1.86
C GLY A 197 13.78 25.92 1.80
N VAL A 198 12.88 26.13 2.77
CA VAL A 198 12.07 27.35 2.87
C VAL A 198 12.97 28.57 3.10
N VAL A 199 13.98 28.47 3.98
CA VAL A 199 14.94 29.56 4.23
C VAL A 199 15.76 29.84 2.97
N LEU A 200 16.32 28.84 2.32
CA LEU A 200 17.12 28.99 1.09
C LEU A 200 16.35 29.63 -0.07
N THR A 201 15.04 29.37 -0.14
CA THR A 201 14.15 29.97 -1.15
C THR A 201 13.53 31.28 -0.69
N LEU A 202 13.98 31.85 0.43
CA LEU A 202 13.39 33.05 1.05
C LEU A 202 11.86 32.93 1.24
N GLY A 203 11.36 31.72 1.41
CA GLY A 203 9.94 31.47 1.52
C GLY A 203 9.14 31.60 0.23
N LEU A 204 9.77 31.72 -0.93
CA LEU A 204 9.09 31.94 -2.21
C LEU A 204 8.50 30.67 -2.79
N ASP A 205 8.94 29.47 -2.35
CA ASP A 205 8.38 28.20 -2.80
C ASP A 205 7.13 27.81 -1.99
N PRO A 206 5.90 27.89 -2.58
CA PRO A 206 4.68 27.51 -1.90
C PRO A 206 4.63 26.01 -1.52
N GLY A 207 5.24 25.15 -2.36
CA GLY A 207 5.24 23.69 -2.14
C GLY A 207 6.07 23.31 -0.89
N LEU A 208 7.21 23.97 -0.67
CA LEU A 208 8.01 23.76 0.55
C LEU A 208 7.27 24.24 1.79
N ARG A 209 6.60 25.41 1.72
CA ARG A 209 5.79 25.91 2.84
C ARG A 209 4.66 24.98 3.22
N GLU A 210 3.91 24.46 2.24
CA GLU A 210 2.83 23.49 2.48
C GLU A 210 3.35 22.17 3.07
N LYS A 211 4.48 21.65 2.56
CA LYS A 211 5.15 20.48 3.15
C LYS A 211 5.58 20.73 4.59
N GLY A 212 6.16 21.91 4.89
CA GLY A 212 6.54 22.29 6.24
C GLY A 212 5.35 22.30 7.20
N LYS A 213 4.23 22.90 6.80
CA LYS A 213 2.98 22.87 7.58
C LYS A 213 2.49 21.45 7.81
N LEU A 214 2.48 20.62 6.77
CA LEU A 214 2.08 19.22 6.86
C LEU A 214 2.92 18.46 7.90
N TYR A 215 4.25 18.56 7.82
CA TYR A 215 5.13 17.88 8.77
C TYR A 215 4.95 18.41 10.20
N SER A 216 4.80 19.72 10.40
CA SER A 216 4.51 20.31 11.72
C SER A 216 3.24 19.73 12.32
N GLN A 217 2.14 19.65 11.54
CA GLN A 217 0.86 19.11 12.01
C GLN A 217 0.97 17.62 12.35
N LEU A 218 1.69 16.84 11.55
CA LEU A 218 1.92 15.42 11.82
C LEU A 218 2.76 15.20 13.07
N ILE A 219 3.83 15.99 13.28
CA ILE A 219 4.65 15.92 14.49
C ILE A 219 3.80 16.24 15.73
N VAL A 220 3.04 17.33 15.70
CA VAL A 220 2.14 17.70 16.82
C VAL A 220 1.11 16.60 17.10
N TRP A 221 0.57 15.98 16.06
CA TRP A 221 -0.38 14.87 16.20
C TRP A 221 0.27 13.65 16.88
N HIS A 222 1.53 13.32 16.54
CA HIS A 222 2.27 12.24 17.20
C HIS A 222 2.56 12.57 18.67
N LEU A 223 2.96 13.81 18.98
CA LEU A 223 3.20 14.25 20.36
C LEU A 223 1.94 14.19 21.23
N LYS A 224 0.75 14.29 20.63
CA LYS A 224 -0.55 14.13 21.31
C LYS A 224 -0.99 12.67 21.47
N GLY A 225 -0.15 11.70 21.13
CA GLY A 225 -0.46 10.27 21.24
C GLY A 225 -1.31 9.72 20.11
N CYS A 226 -1.30 10.34 18.94
CA CYS A 226 -2.01 9.87 17.73
C CYS A 226 -3.54 9.75 17.92
N PRO A 227 -4.23 10.79 18.45
CA PRO A 227 -5.67 10.74 18.74
C PRO A 227 -6.54 10.51 17.51
#